data_8716ddf9b3a2437a71fa43b2753a0dff
#
_entry.id   8716ddf9b3a2437a71fa43b2753a0dff
#
_cell.length_a   1.000
_cell.length_b   1.000
_cell.length_c   1.000
_cell.angle_alpha   90.00
_cell.angle_beta   90.00
_cell.angle_gamma   90.00
#
_symmetry.space_group_name_H-M   'P 1'
#
loop_
_entity.id
_entity.type
_entity.pdbx_description
1 polymer ?
#
loop_
_entity_poly.entity_id
_entity_poly.type
_entity_poly.pdbx_seq_one_letter_code
_entity_poly.pdbx_strand_id
1 'polypeptide(L)'
;MMDRVLVVAATMLLAGTASYAQPNKEQERCGKQAAEVFAKRWGSGVKNSVAGQSVAEYLNHYNSRLNKCIYQEIANTYNRGLPSFMWMKLIDLNENREIAVYSKGEGVASAFCLVQAKWCQTEAEWRTLIKPFMED
;
A
#
# COMPACT_ATOMS: atom_id res chain seq x y z
N MET A 1 -73.64 -25.63 -11.72
CA MET A 1 -72.67 -24.76 -12.40
C MET A 1 -71.60 -24.38 -11.40
N MET A 2 -70.39 -24.95 -11.56
CA MET A 2 -69.29 -24.75 -10.61
C MET A 2 -68.28 -23.81 -11.23
N ASP A 3 -68.26 -22.60 -10.71
CA ASP A 3 -67.22 -21.59 -11.11
C ASP A 3 -65.90 -21.93 -10.43
N ARG A 4 -64.94 -22.27 -11.25
CA ARG A 4 -63.52 -22.44 -10.81
C ARG A 4 -62.82 -21.08 -10.81
N VAL A 5 -62.57 -20.56 -9.62
CA VAL A 5 -61.70 -19.41 -9.44
C VAL A 5 -60.24 -19.87 -9.49
N LEU A 6 -59.54 -19.50 -10.55
CA LEU A 6 -58.06 -19.67 -10.70
C LEU A 6 -57.35 -18.57 -9.90
N VAL A 7 -56.77 -18.95 -8.77
CA VAL A 7 -55.87 -18.07 -8.04
C VAL A 7 -54.44 -18.17 -8.67
N VAL A 8 -54.06 -17.16 -9.39
CA VAL A 8 -52.69 -17.03 -9.90
C VAL A 8 -51.83 -16.41 -8.78
N ALA A 9 -51.02 -17.23 -8.14
CA ALA A 9 -50.02 -16.77 -7.20
C ALA A 9 -48.80 -16.21 -7.98
N ALA A 10 -48.65 -14.88 -8.01
CA ALA A 10 -47.49 -14.21 -8.53
C ALA A 10 -46.35 -14.24 -7.48
N THR A 11 -45.42 -15.17 -7.65
CA THR A 11 -44.17 -15.19 -6.88
C THR A 11 -43.22 -14.09 -7.40
N MET A 12 -43.13 -12.97 -6.66
CA MET A 12 -42.10 -11.95 -6.88
C MET A 12 -40.75 -12.51 -6.42
N LEU A 13 -39.89 -12.87 -7.36
CA LEU A 13 -38.47 -13.10 -7.14
C LEU A 13 -37.80 -11.76 -6.89
N LEU A 14 -37.53 -11.43 -5.63
CA LEU A 14 -36.63 -10.36 -5.25
C LEU A 14 -35.19 -10.81 -5.61
N ALA A 15 -34.73 -10.47 -6.81
CA ALA A 15 -33.35 -10.58 -7.18
C ALA A 15 -32.58 -9.51 -6.37
N GLY A 16 -32.05 -9.91 -5.22
CA GLY A 16 -31.09 -9.11 -4.46
C GLY A 16 -29.84 -8.96 -5.31
N THR A 17 -29.67 -7.80 -5.95
CA THR A 17 -28.39 -7.42 -6.56
C THR A 17 -27.38 -7.18 -5.42
N ALA A 18 -26.59 -8.21 -5.11
CA ALA A 18 -25.40 -8.03 -4.29
C ALA A 18 -24.50 -7.06 -5.06
N SER A 19 -24.42 -5.81 -4.60
CA SER A 19 -23.44 -4.85 -5.08
C SER A 19 -22.06 -5.34 -4.65
N TYR A 20 -21.42 -6.14 -5.49
CA TYR A 20 -19.99 -6.38 -5.39
C TYR A 20 -19.33 -5.03 -5.66
N ALA A 21 -18.90 -4.34 -4.60
CA ALA A 21 -18.01 -3.20 -4.72
C ALA A 21 -16.82 -3.66 -5.57
N GLN A 22 -16.63 -3.00 -6.72
CA GLN A 22 -15.63 -3.44 -7.69
C GLN A 22 -14.24 -3.23 -7.09
N PRO A 23 -13.47 -4.29 -6.75
CA PRO A 23 -12.14 -4.17 -6.15
C PRO A 23 -11.21 -3.30 -7.00
N ASN A 24 -11.42 -3.30 -8.32
CA ASN A 24 -10.62 -2.54 -9.30
C ASN A 24 -10.72 -1.02 -9.14
N LYS A 25 -11.87 -0.48 -8.75
CA LYS A 25 -12.07 0.98 -8.65
C LYS A 25 -11.31 1.59 -7.47
N GLU A 26 -11.32 0.93 -6.33
CA GLU A 26 -10.58 1.39 -5.14
C GLU A 26 -9.07 1.23 -5.33
N GLN A 27 -8.63 0.13 -5.94
CA GLN A 27 -7.23 -0.06 -6.30
C GLN A 27 -6.75 0.99 -7.33
N GLU A 28 -7.57 1.34 -8.33
CA GLU A 28 -7.26 2.39 -9.29
C GLU A 28 -7.14 3.76 -8.62
N ARG A 29 -8.07 4.09 -7.72
CA ARG A 29 -8.01 5.33 -6.93
C ARG A 29 -6.76 5.40 -6.06
N CYS A 30 -6.44 4.30 -5.39
CA CYS A 30 -5.23 4.16 -4.59
C CYS A 30 -3.97 4.36 -5.45
N GLY A 31 -3.92 3.74 -6.64
CA GLY A 31 -2.80 3.91 -7.57
C GLY A 31 -2.59 5.35 -8.01
N LYS A 32 -3.66 6.08 -8.33
CA LYS A 32 -3.60 7.51 -8.68
C LYS A 32 -3.07 8.35 -7.52
N GLN A 33 -3.59 8.14 -6.31
CA GLN A 33 -3.15 8.85 -5.11
C GLN A 33 -1.67 8.58 -4.80
N ALA A 34 -1.24 7.33 -4.90
CA ALA A 34 0.16 6.94 -4.71
C ALA A 34 1.10 7.61 -5.74
N ALA A 35 0.70 7.63 -7.02
CA ALA A 35 1.46 8.28 -8.07
C ALA A 35 1.61 9.79 -7.84
N GLU A 36 0.56 10.47 -7.40
CA GLU A 36 0.60 11.90 -7.06
C GLU A 36 1.54 12.19 -5.88
N VAL A 37 1.48 11.37 -4.84
CA VAL A 37 2.37 11.49 -3.66
C VAL A 37 3.81 11.29 -4.09
N PHE A 38 4.09 10.25 -4.87
CA PHE A 38 5.43 9.97 -5.36
C PHE A 38 5.97 11.11 -6.24
N ALA A 39 5.17 11.58 -7.19
CA ALA A 39 5.58 12.67 -8.09
C ALA A 39 5.90 13.97 -7.33
N LYS A 40 5.13 14.32 -6.30
CA LYS A 40 5.39 15.50 -5.45
C LYS A 40 6.69 15.36 -4.65
N ARG A 41 7.00 14.16 -4.17
CA ARG A 41 8.18 13.91 -3.33
C ARG A 41 9.45 13.68 -4.15
N TRP A 42 9.34 12.94 -5.23
CA TRP A 42 10.47 12.38 -5.97
C TRP A 42 10.57 12.80 -7.43
N GLY A 43 9.50 13.39 -8.00
CA GLY A 43 9.48 13.73 -9.43
C GLY A 43 9.61 12.46 -10.28
N SER A 44 10.71 12.34 -11.00
CA SER A 44 11.04 11.16 -11.81
C SER A 44 11.56 9.95 -11.01
N GLY A 45 11.69 10.07 -9.70
CA GLY A 45 12.29 9.05 -8.84
C GLY A 45 13.81 9.22 -8.62
N VAL A 46 14.42 10.21 -9.24
CA VAL A 46 15.85 10.47 -9.09
C VAL A 46 16.09 11.89 -8.60
N LYS A 47 16.87 12.03 -7.54
CA LYS A 47 17.32 13.31 -6.99
C LYS A 47 18.84 13.36 -6.97
N ASN A 48 19.41 14.38 -7.59
CA ASN A 48 20.84 14.62 -7.58
C ASN A 48 21.19 15.78 -6.63
N SER A 49 22.28 15.64 -5.92
CA SER A 49 22.87 16.68 -5.08
C SER A 49 24.39 16.69 -5.23
N VAL A 50 25.02 17.69 -4.68
CA VAL A 50 26.51 17.74 -4.62
C VAL A 50 27.08 16.58 -3.80
N ALA A 51 26.34 16.08 -2.83
CA ALA A 51 26.74 14.96 -1.97
C ALA A 51 26.55 13.59 -2.61
N GLY A 52 25.69 13.46 -3.64
CA GLY A 52 25.39 12.17 -4.26
C GLY A 52 24.06 12.12 -4.99
N GLN A 53 23.54 10.92 -5.16
CA GLN A 53 22.28 10.65 -5.85
C GLN A 53 21.36 9.81 -4.97
N SER A 54 20.09 10.12 -4.98
CA SER A 54 19.04 9.27 -4.42
C SER A 54 18.12 8.77 -5.53
N VAL A 55 17.82 7.48 -5.49
CA VAL A 55 16.88 6.81 -6.42
C VAL A 55 15.75 6.20 -5.60
N ALA A 56 14.52 6.50 -5.97
CA ALA A 56 13.35 6.00 -5.30
C ALA A 56 12.39 5.30 -6.27
N GLU A 57 11.66 4.36 -5.74
CA GLU A 57 10.54 3.68 -6.36
C GLU A 57 9.39 3.49 -5.35
N TYR A 58 8.21 3.13 -5.81
CA TYR A 58 7.10 2.86 -4.93
C TYR A 58 6.25 1.70 -5.40
N LEU A 59 5.52 1.11 -4.46
CA LEU A 59 4.44 0.17 -4.67
C LEU A 59 3.19 0.73 -3.98
N ASN A 60 2.02 0.34 -4.44
CA ASN A 60 0.77 0.64 -3.75
C ASN A 60 -0.15 -0.56 -3.77
N HIS A 61 -0.96 -0.66 -2.73
CA HIS A 61 -1.99 -1.68 -2.58
C HIS A 61 -3.21 -1.10 -1.87
N TYR A 62 -4.38 -1.30 -2.45
CA TYR A 62 -5.61 -1.07 -1.71
C TYR A 62 -5.95 -2.33 -0.92
N ASN A 63 -5.77 -2.26 0.38
CA ASN A 63 -6.13 -3.35 1.28
C ASN A 63 -7.62 -3.30 1.58
N SER A 64 -8.38 -4.26 1.04
CA SER A 64 -9.84 -4.29 1.14
C SER A 64 -10.32 -4.60 2.58
N ARG A 65 -9.57 -5.40 3.34
CA ARG A 65 -9.88 -5.74 4.73
C ARG A 65 -9.75 -4.55 5.66
N LEU A 66 -8.76 -3.71 5.42
CA LEU A 66 -8.49 -2.51 6.23
C LEU A 66 -9.22 -1.28 5.68
N ASN A 67 -9.76 -1.36 4.46
CA ASN A 67 -10.32 -0.24 3.70
C ASN A 67 -9.32 0.91 3.60
N LYS A 68 -8.07 0.62 3.23
CA LYS A 68 -6.96 1.58 3.20
C LYS A 68 -6.12 1.47 1.94
N CYS A 69 -5.70 2.64 1.46
CA CYS A 69 -4.67 2.74 0.44
C CYS A 69 -3.29 2.75 1.10
N ILE A 70 -2.53 1.70 0.89
CA ILE A 70 -1.20 1.51 1.43
C ILE A 70 -0.16 1.86 0.35
N TYR A 71 0.80 2.67 0.73
CA TYR A 71 1.90 3.13 -0.12
C TYR A 71 3.22 2.73 0.50
N GLN A 72 4.02 1.98 -0.26
CA GLN A 72 5.37 1.63 0.12
C GLN A 72 6.36 2.44 -0.71
N GLU A 73 7.24 3.17 -0.07
CA GLU A 73 8.31 3.93 -0.70
C GLU A 73 9.64 3.26 -0.38
N ILE A 74 10.47 3.08 -1.40
CA ILE A 74 11.81 2.49 -1.29
C ILE A 74 12.80 3.49 -1.88
N ALA A 75 13.83 3.86 -1.14
CA ALA A 75 14.86 4.77 -1.64
C ALA A 75 16.26 4.31 -1.27
N ASN A 76 17.16 4.45 -2.24
CA ASN A 76 18.57 4.21 -2.10
C ASN A 76 19.32 5.55 -2.30
N THR A 77 20.20 5.89 -1.36
CA THR A 77 21.05 7.07 -1.44
C THR A 77 22.50 6.65 -1.59
N TYR A 78 23.11 7.10 -2.65
CA TYR A 78 24.51 6.86 -3.00
C TYR A 78 25.30 8.13 -2.76
N ASN A 79 26.09 8.16 -1.71
CA ASN A 79 26.90 9.33 -1.33
C ASN A 79 28.32 9.22 -1.91
N ARG A 80 28.85 10.34 -2.39
CA ARG A 80 30.25 10.39 -2.87
C ARG A 80 31.21 10.24 -1.69
N GLY A 81 31.98 9.14 -1.68
CA GLY A 81 32.99 8.88 -0.65
C GLY A 81 32.44 8.49 0.72
N LEU A 82 31.14 8.21 0.82
CA LEU A 82 30.47 7.74 2.03
C LEU A 82 29.68 6.48 1.74
N PRO A 83 29.40 5.66 2.76
CA PRO A 83 28.56 4.47 2.60
C PRO A 83 27.18 4.80 2.03
N SER A 84 26.67 3.90 1.19
CA SER A 84 25.32 3.95 0.68
C SER A 84 24.30 3.72 1.80
N PHE A 85 23.09 4.22 1.60
CA PHE A 85 22.03 4.12 2.59
C PHE A 85 20.70 3.76 1.89
N MET A 86 20.03 2.76 2.41
CA MET A 86 18.69 2.35 1.95
C MET A 86 17.65 2.60 3.04
N TRP A 87 16.47 3.03 2.64
CA TRP A 87 15.32 3.05 3.52
C TRP A 87 14.04 2.67 2.78
N MET A 88 13.10 2.13 3.53
CA MET A 88 11.76 1.77 3.08
C MET A 88 10.76 2.30 4.09
N LYS A 89 9.64 2.80 3.60
CA LYS A 89 8.52 3.26 4.42
C LYS A 89 7.22 2.67 3.93
N LEU A 90 6.34 2.37 4.87
CA LEU A 90 4.97 1.99 4.59
C LEU A 90 4.05 3.07 5.17
N ILE A 91 3.17 3.62 4.35
CA ILE A 91 2.33 4.77 4.68
C ILE A 91 0.87 4.44 4.36
N ASP A 92 -0.01 4.69 5.30
CA ASP A 92 -1.45 4.76 5.09
C ASP A 92 -1.76 6.13 4.47
N LEU A 93 -2.12 6.15 3.18
CA LEU A 93 -2.42 7.40 2.48
C LEU A 93 -3.75 8.03 2.88
N ASN A 94 -4.69 7.26 3.42
CA ASN A 94 -5.97 7.78 3.89
C ASN A 94 -5.80 8.67 5.13
N GLU A 95 -4.91 8.25 6.03
CA GLU A 95 -4.63 8.96 7.29
C GLU A 95 -3.32 9.76 7.24
N ASN A 96 -2.56 9.68 6.15
CA ASN A 96 -1.22 10.24 6.01
C ASN A 96 -0.31 9.84 7.19
N ARG A 97 -0.33 8.57 7.54
CA ARG A 97 0.35 8.03 8.72
C ARG A 97 1.37 6.97 8.33
N GLU A 98 2.59 7.11 8.83
CA GLU A 98 3.63 6.08 8.69
C GLU A 98 3.24 4.85 9.53
N ILE A 99 3.21 3.67 8.89
CA ILE A 99 2.92 2.38 9.51
C ILE A 99 4.21 1.66 9.86
N ALA A 100 5.20 1.72 8.97
CA ALA A 100 6.44 0.98 9.10
C ALA A 100 7.61 1.74 8.47
N VAL A 101 8.78 1.52 9.03
CA VAL A 101 10.05 2.02 8.49
C VAL A 101 11.14 0.97 8.65
N TYR A 102 11.97 0.86 7.61
CA TYR A 102 13.21 0.10 7.63
C TYR A 102 14.32 0.96 7.05
N SER A 103 15.48 0.97 7.67
CA SER A 103 16.64 1.63 7.09
C SER A 103 17.94 0.93 7.46
N LYS A 104 18.88 0.91 6.53
CA LYS A 104 20.20 0.32 6.71
C LYS A 104 21.24 1.07 5.88
N GLY A 105 22.36 1.39 6.53
CA GLY A 105 23.56 1.87 5.85
C GLY A 105 24.48 0.72 5.47
N GLU A 106 25.24 0.89 4.40
CA GLU A 106 26.32 -0.02 4.02
C GLU A 106 27.37 -0.08 5.13
N GLY A 107 27.80 -1.30 5.49
CA GLY A 107 28.77 -1.51 6.57
C GLY A 107 28.22 -1.34 7.99
N VAL A 108 26.94 -1.01 8.14
CA VAL A 108 26.28 -0.91 9.45
C VAL A 108 25.77 -2.28 9.88
N ALA A 109 26.16 -2.72 11.09
CA ALA A 109 25.83 -4.06 11.59
C ALA A 109 24.32 -4.26 11.83
N SER A 110 23.62 -3.23 12.32
CA SER A 110 22.19 -3.28 12.63
C SER A 110 21.38 -2.32 11.79
N ALA A 111 20.19 -2.75 11.37
CA ALA A 111 19.21 -1.90 10.72
C ALA A 111 18.31 -1.19 11.75
N PHE A 112 17.78 -0.03 11.39
CA PHE A 112 16.61 0.52 12.08
C PHE A 112 15.37 -0.14 11.46
N CYS A 113 14.55 -0.79 12.26
CA CYS A 113 13.42 -1.58 11.79
C CYS A 113 12.26 -1.49 12.76
N LEU A 114 11.14 -0.90 12.33
CA LEU A 114 9.94 -0.71 13.13
C LEU A 114 8.70 -0.91 12.27
N VAL A 115 7.76 -1.72 12.73
CA VAL A 115 6.42 -1.88 12.13
C VAL A 115 5.38 -1.62 13.21
N GLN A 116 4.63 -0.51 13.11
CA GLN A 116 3.78 -0.01 14.19
C GLN A 116 4.61 0.15 15.49
N ALA A 117 4.29 -0.61 16.54
CA ALA A 117 5.04 -0.60 17.79
C ALA A 117 6.00 -1.80 17.95
N LYS A 118 6.22 -2.59 16.89
CA LYS A 118 7.03 -3.80 16.91
C LYS A 118 8.38 -3.57 16.25
N TRP A 119 9.45 -3.77 17.02
CA TRP A 119 10.82 -3.75 16.51
C TRP A 119 11.13 -5.02 15.73
N CYS A 120 11.95 -4.88 14.71
CA CYS A 120 12.52 -5.97 13.92
C CYS A 120 14.01 -5.73 13.70
N GLN A 121 14.72 -6.72 13.15
CA GLN A 121 16.18 -6.63 12.99
C GLN A 121 16.65 -6.73 11.55
N THR A 122 15.86 -7.39 10.70
CA THR A 122 16.22 -7.67 9.32
C THR A 122 15.16 -7.19 8.33
N GLU A 123 15.58 -6.98 7.09
CA GLU A 123 14.65 -6.68 5.99
C GLU A 123 13.63 -7.80 5.78
N ALA A 124 14.06 -9.06 5.88
CA ALA A 124 13.16 -10.21 5.74
C ALA A 124 12.07 -10.22 6.81
N GLU A 125 12.42 -9.89 8.04
CA GLU A 125 11.47 -9.76 9.14
C GLU A 125 10.53 -8.58 8.92
N TRP A 126 11.03 -7.41 8.49
CA TRP A 126 10.22 -6.27 8.12
C TRP A 126 9.22 -6.61 7.02
N ARG A 127 9.67 -7.25 5.94
CA ARG A 127 8.80 -7.70 4.84
C ARG A 127 7.71 -8.67 5.30
N THR A 128 8.01 -9.55 6.24
CA THR A 128 7.03 -10.45 6.85
C THR A 128 5.98 -9.69 7.66
N LEU A 129 6.41 -8.70 8.45
CA LEU A 129 5.53 -7.92 9.29
C LEU A 129 4.61 -6.96 8.52
N ILE A 130 5.01 -6.51 7.33
CA ILE A 130 4.16 -5.63 6.51
C ILE A 130 3.18 -6.39 5.61
N LYS A 131 3.32 -7.70 5.43
CA LYS A 131 2.41 -8.50 4.59
C LYS A 131 0.93 -8.24 4.86
N PRO A 132 0.44 -8.17 6.11
CA PRO A 132 -0.97 -7.93 6.39
C PRO A 132 -1.51 -6.60 5.84
N PHE A 133 -0.65 -5.67 5.48
CA PHE A 133 -1.01 -4.39 4.88
C PHE A 133 -0.93 -4.43 3.35
N MET A 134 -0.02 -5.23 2.79
CA MET A 134 0.27 -5.31 1.36
C MET A 134 -0.41 -6.48 0.64
N GLU A 135 -1.10 -7.33 1.38
CA GLU A 135 -1.85 -8.49 0.87
C GLU A 135 -3.25 -8.52 1.51
N ASP A 136 -4.26 -8.98 0.74
CA ASP A 136 -5.64 -9.18 1.24
C ASP A 136 -5.82 -10.54 1.95
#